data_8f19c224b13e64e41904ea1301335976
#
_entry.id   8f19c224b13e64e41904ea1301335976
#
_cell.length_a   1.000
_cell.length_b   1.000
_cell.length_c   1.000
_cell.angle_alpha   90.00
_cell.angle_beta   90.00
_cell.angle_gamma   90.00
#
_symmetry.space_group_name_H-M   'P 1'
#
loop_
_entity.id
_entity.type
_entity.pdbx_description
1 polymer ?
#
loop_
_entity_poly.entity_id
_entity_poly.type
_entity_poly.pdbx_seq_one_letter_code
_entity_poly.pdbx_strand_id
1 'polypeptide(L)'
;MYKAGKMLKELLMRDRNARRVFGRREIEIIIKQLEGRALTQSERNRLSRDIKPKLEFIRNASRFEGEFKLRKNQENKEIIKRAAEVVLQDEPGSKVRAILLFGSFADGTFTPRSDIDICVVFRKDISLKEATQFRVRVSGQLPEKADIQVFNILPQKVKLEIARNHRIIYKAPGYDNINFTATYLKDQGYFIRLREIFGAKA
;
A
#
# COMPACT_ATOMS: atom_id res chain seq x y z
N MET A 1 18.25 -18.50 -23.89
CA MET A 1 16.97 -17.97 -24.37
C MET A 1 15.71 -18.64 -23.77
N TYR A 2 15.80 -19.30 -22.59
CA TYR A 2 14.71 -20.14 -22.02
C TYR A 2 14.05 -19.59 -20.73
N LYS A 3 14.39 -18.37 -20.27
CA LYS A 3 13.82 -17.85 -18.99
C LYS A 3 12.43 -17.21 -19.12
N ALA A 4 12.09 -16.60 -20.24
CA ALA A 4 10.85 -15.83 -20.39
C ALA A 4 9.56 -16.69 -20.38
N GLY A 5 9.58 -17.87 -21.03
CA GLY A 5 8.41 -18.75 -21.07
C GLY A 5 8.05 -19.38 -19.72
N LYS A 6 9.03 -19.59 -18.83
CA LYS A 6 8.81 -20.16 -17.49
C LYS A 6 8.05 -19.18 -16.59
N MET A 7 8.38 -17.90 -16.64
CA MET A 7 7.73 -16.85 -15.83
C MET A 7 6.27 -16.64 -16.22
N LEU A 8 5.96 -16.59 -17.54
CA LEU A 8 4.57 -16.45 -18.00
C LEU A 8 3.72 -17.66 -17.62
N LYS A 9 4.28 -18.88 -17.72
CA LYS A 9 3.60 -20.11 -17.29
C LYS A 9 3.26 -20.06 -15.79
N GLU A 10 4.21 -19.66 -14.95
CA GLU A 10 3.98 -19.54 -13.50
C GLU A 10 2.92 -18.48 -13.17
N LEU A 11 2.94 -17.34 -13.86
CA LEU A 11 1.91 -16.30 -13.71
C LEU A 11 0.52 -16.84 -14.03
N LEU A 12 0.36 -17.49 -15.20
CA LEU A 12 -0.93 -18.04 -15.64
C LEU A 12 -1.48 -19.13 -14.72
N MET A 13 -0.60 -19.87 -14.03
CA MET A 13 -0.99 -20.94 -13.11
C MET A 13 -1.32 -20.46 -11.71
N ARG A 14 -0.67 -19.39 -11.23
CA ARG A 14 -0.78 -18.91 -9.83
C ARG A 14 -1.76 -17.77 -9.66
N ASP A 15 -1.88 -16.87 -10.65
CA ASP A 15 -2.72 -15.70 -10.53
C ASP A 15 -4.20 -16.04 -10.76
N ARG A 16 -5.04 -15.73 -9.78
CA ARG A 16 -6.50 -15.94 -9.86
C ARG A 16 -7.14 -15.17 -11.01
N ASN A 17 -6.57 -14.03 -11.39
CA ASN A 17 -7.11 -13.20 -12.46
C ASN A 17 -6.78 -13.73 -13.85
N ALA A 18 -5.77 -14.61 -13.98
CA ALA A 18 -5.47 -15.25 -15.26
C ALA A 18 -6.70 -15.94 -15.87
N ARG A 19 -7.53 -16.60 -15.03
CA ARG A 19 -8.77 -17.25 -15.48
C ARG A 19 -9.91 -16.29 -15.82
N ARG A 20 -9.83 -15.04 -15.35
CA ARG A 20 -10.81 -13.99 -15.71
C ARG A 20 -10.51 -13.38 -17.08
N VAL A 21 -9.24 -13.37 -17.46
CA VAL A 21 -8.78 -12.84 -18.75
C VAL A 21 -8.78 -13.93 -19.81
N PHE A 22 -8.25 -15.10 -19.47
CA PHE A 22 -8.15 -16.26 -20.37
C PHE A 22 -9.02 -17.40 -19.85
N GLY A 23 -9.83 -17.98 -20.72
CA GLY A 23 -10.57 -19.21 -20.40
C GLY A 23 -9.60 -20.38 -20.15
N ARG A 24 -10.07 -21.42 -19.44
CA ARG A 24 -9.28 -22.62 -19.12
C ARG A 24 -8.57 -23.21 -20.33
N ARG A 25 -9.31 -23.38 -21.42
CA ARG A 25 -8.78 -23.90 -22.71
C ARG A 25 -7.73 -22.98 -23.32
N GLU A 26 -7.90 -21.67 -23.21
CA GLU A 26 -6.92 -20.72 -23.74
C GLU A 26 -5.60 -20.80 -22.95
N ILE A 27 -5.66 -20.94 -21.63
CA ILE A 27 -4.47 -21.16 -20.78
C ILE A 27 -3.76 -22.45 -21.17
N GLU A 28 -4.48 -23.54 -21.38
CA GLU A 28 -3.91 -24.81 -21.83
C GLU A 28 -3.18 -24.69 -23.20
N ILE A 29 -3.75 -23.94 -24.13
CA ILE A 29 -3.14 -23.66 -25.42
C ILE A 29 -1.87 -22.81 -25.27
N ILE A 30 -1.91 -21.76 -24.45
CA ILE A 30 -0.74 -20.93 -24.18
C ILE A 30 0.38 -21.78 -23.57
N ILE A 31 0.07 -22.62 -22.59
CA ILE A 31 1.06 -23.50 -21.95
C ILE A 31 1.67 -24.47 -22.96
N LYS A 32 0.84 -25.13 -23.79
CA LYS A 32 1.34 -26.00 -24.87
C LYS A 32 2.32 -25.29 -25.80
N GLN A 33 1.97 -24.04 -26.19
CA GLN A 33 2.81 -23.21 -27.04
C GLN A 33 4.14 -22.85 -26.37
N LEU A 34 4.12 -22.47 -25.08
CA LEU A 34 5.31 -22.15 -24.34
C LEU A 34 6.23 -23.35 -24.10
N GLU A 35 5.67 -24.55 -24.04
CA GLU A 35 6.40 -25.82 -23.90
C GLU A 35 6.86 -26.40 -25.22
N GLY A 36 6.57 -25.74 -26.36
CA GLY A 36 6.92 -26.24 -27.69
C GLY A 36 6.13 -27.49 -28.14
N ARG A 37 5.00 -27.78 -27.47
CA ARG A 37 4.14 -28.91 -27.84
C ARG A 37 3.33 -28.61 -29.09
N ALA A 38 3.12 -29.63 -29.96
CA ALA A 38 2.32 -29.49 -31.17
C ALA A 38 0.86 -29.11 -30.85
N LEU A 39 0.36 -28.11 -31.56
CA LEU A 39 -1.03 -27.66 -31.47
C LEU A 39 -1.85 -28.29 -32.61
N THR A 40 -3.07 -28.67 -32.31
CA THR A 40 -4.07 -29.06 -33.34
C THR A 40 -4.46 -27.85 -34.19
N GLN A 41 -5.09 -28.08 -35.35
CA GLN A 41 -5.55 -26.99 -36.22
C GLN A 41 -6.53 -26.07 -35.53
N SER A 42 -7.47 -26.63 -34.75
CA SER A 42 -8.43 -25.84 -33.95
C SER A 42 -7.73 -24.98 -32.87
N GLU A 43 -6.71 -25.54 -32.22
CA GLU A 43 -5.91 -24.80 -31.21
C GLU A 43 -5.10 -23.67 -31.87
N ARG A 44 -4.51 -23.90 -33.08
CA ARG A 44 -3.83 -22.83 -33.84
C ARG A 44 -4.77 -21.71 -34.23
N ASN A 45 -5.97 -22.05 -34.70
CA ASN A 45 -6.98 -21.06 -35.06
C ASN A 45 -7.38 -20.22 -33.83
N ARG A 46 -7.60 -20.86 -32.66
CA ARG A 46 -7.93 -20.16 -31.40
C ARG A 46 -6.76 -19.33 -30.91
N LEU A 47 -5.53 -19.80 -31.02
CA LEU A 47 -4.34 -19.04 -30.67
C LEU A 47 -4.25 -17.72 -31.46
N SER A 48 -4.47 -17.79 -32.80
CA SER A 48 -4.37 -16.63 -33.69
C SER A 48 -5.54 -15.65 -33.50
N ARG A 49 -6.77 -16.16 -33.44
CA ARG A 49 -7.99 -15.35 -33.48
C ARG A 49 -8.35 -14.78 -32.11
N ASP A 50 -8.17 -15.56 -31.05
CA ASP A 50 -8.70 -15.22 -29.74
C ASP A 50 -7.58 -14.84 -28.75
N ILE A 51 -6.49 -15.60 -28.67
CA ILE A 51 -5.45 -15.46 -27.63
C ILE A 51 -4.45 -14.35 -27.97
N LYS A 52 -3.88 -14.36 -29.17
CA LYS A 52 -2.89 -13.33 -29.60
C LYS A 52 -3.44 -11.90 -29.48
N PRO A 53 -4.67 -11.62 -29.98
CA PRO A 53 -5.25 -10.29 -29.82
C PRO A 53 -5.43 -9.86 -28.35
N LYS A 54 -5.82 -10.79 -27.46
CA LYS A 54 -5.92 -10.50 -26.02
C LYS A 54 -4.56 -10.13 -25.42
N LEU A 55 -3.51 -10.89 -25.73
CA LEU A 55 -2.14 -10.58 -25.25
C LEU A 55 -1.64 -9.25 -25.81
N GLU A 56 -1.95 -8.93 -27.04
CA GLU A 56 -1.60 -7.66 -27.67
C GLU A 56 -2.35 -6.49 -27.02
N PHE A 57 -3.64 -6.64 -26.77
CA PHE A 57 -4.44 -5.67 -26.05
C PHE A 57 -3.89 -5.43 -24.64
N ILE A 58 -3.59 -6.49 -23.87
CA ILE A 58 -3.01 -6.37 -22.52
C ILE A 58 -1.69 -5.60 -22.56
N ARG A 59 -0.80 -5.92 -23.50
CA ARG A 59 0.47 -5.22 -23.69
C ARG A 59 0.28 -3.73 -24.00
N ASN A 60 -0.71 -3.40 -24.83
CA ASN A 60 -1.00 -2.01 -25.17
C ASN A 60 -1.67 -1.29 -24.01
N ALA A 61 -2.65 -1.91 -23.35
CA ALA A 61 -3.35 -1.35 -22.19
C ALA A 61 -2.41 -1.10 -21.00
N SER A 62 -1.40 -1.95 -20.78
CA SER A 62 -0.42 -1.77 -19.70
C SER A 62 0.40 -0.48 -19.81
N ARG A 63 0.53 0.09 -21.03
CA ARG A 63 1.20 1.38 -21.25
C ARG A 63 0.42 2.56 -20.64
N PHE A 64 -0.89 2.38 -20.48
CA PHE A 64 -1.83 3.38 -19.94
C PHE A 64 -2.22 3.10 -18.49
N GLU A 65 -1.44 2.27 -17.76
CA GLU A 65 -1.71 1.96 -16.35
C GLU A 65 -1.87 3.24 -15.49
N GLY A 66 -1.07 4.28 -15.80
CA GLY A 66 -1.16 5.58 -15.15
C GLY A 66 -2.46 6.35 -15.40
N GLU A 67 -3.14 6.08 -16.51
CA GLU A 67 -4.40 6.74 -16.91
C GLU A 67 -5.62 6.01 -16.34
N PHE A 68 -5.53 4.71 -16.13
CA PHE A 68 -6.60 3.88 -15.57
C PHE A 68 -6.67 4.04 -14.05
N LYS A 69 -6.98 5.27 -13.60
CA LYS A 69 -7.21 5.55 -12.19
C LYS A 69 -8.70 5.49 -11.92
N LEU A 70 -9.12 4.51 -11.13
CA LEU A 70 -10.49 4.49 -10.63
C LEU A 70 -10.77 5.84 -9.93
N ARG A 71 -11.92 6.47 -10.20
CA ARG A 71 -12.35 7.75 -9.61
C ARG A 71 -12.13 7.79 -8.09
N LYS A 72 -12.46 6.71 -7.40
CA LYS A 72 -12.25 6.54 -5.96
C LYS A 72 -10.79 6.66 -5.52
N ASN A 73 -9.83 6.24 -6.36
CA ASN A 73 -8.40 6.40 -6.04
C ASN A 73 -7.94 7.86 -6.18
N GLN A 74 -8.58 8.64 -7.05
CA GLN A 74 -8.34 10.07 -7.17
C GLN A 74 -8.90 10.81 -5.95
N GLU A 75 -10.15 10.53 -5.55
CA GLU A 75 -10.78 11.08 -4.36
C GLU A 75 -9.93 10.81 -3.09
N ASN A 76 -9.44 9.58 -2.92
CA ASN A 76 -8.56 9.24 -1.79
C ASN A 76 -7.24 10.03 -1.82
N LYS A 77 -6.65 10.25 -2.99
CA LYS A 77 -5.43 11.06 -3.13
C LYS A 77 -5.67 12.52 -2.78
N GLU A 78 -6.82 13.07 -3.17
CA GLU A 78 -7.21 14.43 -2.83
C GLU A 78 -7.43 14.58 -1.32
N ILE A 79 -8.07 13.59 -0.66
CA ILE A 79 -8.24 13.57 0.79
C ILE A 79 -6.87 13.55 1.49
N ILE A 80 -5.94 12.68 1.06
CA ILE A 80 -4.59 12.60 1.62
C ILE A 80 -3.84 13.93 1.45
N LYS A 81 -3.91 14.54 0.28
CA LYS A 81 -3.27 15.84 0.01
C LYS A 81 -3.85 16.92 0.89
N ARG A 82 -5.20 17.03 0.93
CA ARG A 82 -5.88 18.00 1.78
C ARG A 82 -5.57 17.80 3.27
N ALA A 83 -5.50 16.56 3.74
CA ALA A 83 -5.13 16.28 5.13
C ALA A 83 -3.72 16.79 5.45
N ALA A 84 -2.76 16.61 4.55
CA ALA A 84 -1.42 17.17 4.73
C ALA A 84 -1.44 18.71 4.78
N GLU A 85 -2.20 19.35 3.91
CA GLU A 85 -2.35 20.82 3.88
C GLU A 85 -2.97 21.34 5.18
N VAL A 86 -4.08 20.74 5.65
CA VAL A 86 -4.76 21.13 6.90
C VAL A 86 -3.84 20.94 8.10
N VAL A 87 -3.11 19.81 8.19
CA VAL A 87 -2.15 19.55 9.27
C VAL A 87 -1.04 20.62 9.31
N LEU A 88 -0.52 21.03 8.15
CA LEU A 88 0.57 22.00 8.07
C LEU A 88 0.10 23.44 8.30
N GLN A 89 -1.17 23.73 8.09
CA GLN A 89 -1.78 25.05 8.34
C GLN A 89 -2.25 25.24 9.79
N ASP A 90 -2.41 24.17 10.56
CA ASP A 90 -2.75 24.26 11.99
C ASP A 90 -1.59 24.87 12.80
N GLU A 91 -1.87 25.53 13.92
CA GLU A 91 -0.88 26.24 14.75
C GLU A 91 0.37 25.41 15.07
N PRO A 92 0.27 24.11 15.45
CA PRO A 92 1.46 23.29 15.63
C PRO A 92 2.11 22.81 14.31
N GLY A 93 1.59 23.18 13.14
CA GLY A 93 2.11 22.71 11.84
C GLY A 93 3.60 22.96 11.64
N SER A 94 4.14 24.08 12.13
CA SER A 94 5.58 24.39 12.12
C SER A 94 6.43 23.40 12.95
N LYS A 95 5.81 22.70 13.91
CA LYS A 95 6.45 21.69 14.75
C LYS A 95 6.33 20.28 14.17
N VAL A 96 5.65 20.09 13.04
CA VAL A 96 5.52 18.79 12.37
C VAL A 96 6.86 18.36 11.81
N ARG A 97 7.25 17.13 12.11
CA ARG A 97 8.47 16.49 11.61
C ARG A 97 8.20 15.68 10.37
N ALA A 98 7.10 14.91 10.37
CA ALA A 98 6.64 14.12 9.23
C ALA A 98 5.13 13.87 9.31
N ILE A 99 4.51 13.59 8.16
CA ILE A 99 3.16 13.07 8.03
C ILE A 99 3.27 11.74 7.29
N LEU A 100 2.77 10.69 7.90
CA LEU A 100 2.89 9.32 7.44
C LEU A 100 1.50 8.75 7.15
N LEU A 101 1.36 8.06 6.03
CA LEU A 101 0.21 7.21 5.71
C LEU A 101 0.53 5.81 6.21
N PHE A 102 -0.38 5.17 6.92
CA PHE A 102 -0.19 3.82 7.44
C PHE A 102 -1.43 2.94 7.23
N GLY A 103 -1.46 1.73 7.79
CA GLY A 103 -2.57 0.82 7.63
C GLY A 103 -2.77 0.33 6.19
N SER A 104 -4.00 0.02 5.83
CA SER A 104 -4.35 -0.61 4.55
C SER A 104 -3.94 0.21 3.32
N PHE A 105 -3.88 1.53 3.43
CA PHE A 105 -3.44 2.42 2.35
C PHE A 105 -1.92 2.39 2.14
N ALA A 106 -1.14 2.16 3.19
CA ALA A 106 0.30 1.97 3.07
C ALA A 106 0.63 0.63 2.42
N ASP A 107 -0.09 -0.44 2.80
CA ASP A 107 0.08 -1.82 2.30
C ASP A 107 -0.48 -2.02 0.89
N GLY A 108 -1.34 -1.12 0.41
CA GLY A 108 -2.05 -1.30 -0.85
C GLY A 108 -3.20 -2.33 -0.77
N THR A 109 -3.62 -2.72 0.45
CA THR A 109 -4.70 -3.69 0.69
C THR A 109 -6.07 -3.03 0.94
N PHE A 110 -6.14 -1.70 0.82
CA PHE A 110 -7.35 -0.93 1.08
C PHE A 110 -8.53 -1.35 0.21
N THR A 111 -9.72 -1.27 0.78
CA THR A 111 -11.01 -1.49 0.14
C THR A 111 -11.76 -0.17 -0.04
N PRO A 112 -12.89 -0.14 -0.77
CA PRO A 112 -13.73 1.05 -0.87
C PRO A 112 -14.24 1.60 0.48
N ARG A 113 -14.28 0.77 1.51
CA ARG A 113 -14.75 1.12 2.87
C ARG A 113 -13.63 1.41 3.85
N SER A 114 -12.36 1.24 3.43
CA SER A 114 -11.22 1.48 4.31
C SER A 114 -11.07 2.96 4.61
N ASP A 115 -10.78 3.27 5.86
CA ASP A 115 -10.39 4.60 6.30
C ASP A 115 -8.95 4.92 5.87
N ILE A 116 -8.64 6.19 5.78
CA ILE A 116 -7.32 6.70 5.43
C ILE A 116 -6.61 7.06 6.72
N ASP A 117 -5.72 6.17 7.16
CA ASP A 117 -4.98 6.32 8.42
C ASP A 117 -3.76 7.23 8.21
N ILE A 118 -3.78 8.41 8.82
CA ILE A 118 -2.72 9.43 8.73
C ILE A 118 -2.13 9.67 10.10
N CYS A 119 -0.81 9.54 10.22
CA CYS A 119 -0.08 9.75 11.46
C CYS A 119 0.82 10.98 11.36
N VAL A 120 0.66 11.91 12.29
CA VAL A 120 1.45 13.14 12.40
C VAL A 120 2.54 12.95 13.44
N VAL A 121 3.80 13.12 13.04
CA VAL A 121 4.98 13.04 13.90
C VAL A 121 5.44 14.46 14.24
N PHE A 122 5.40 14.84 15.51
CA PHE A 122 5.92 16.12 15.96
C PHE A 122 7.41 16.04 16.32
N ARG A 123 8.12 17.17 16.19
CA ARG A 123 9.56 17.29 16.52
C ARG A 123 9.85 17.13 18.01
N LYS A 124 8.92 17.55 18.85
CA LYS A 124 9.00 17.48 20.32
C LYS A 124 7.82 16.71 20.87
N ASP A 125 7.93 16.29 22.10
CA ASP A 125 6.82 15.70 22.81
C ASP A 125 5.68 16.71 22.94
N ILE A 126 4.48 16.18 22.81
CA ILE A 126 3.23 16.92 22.88
C ILE A 126 2.36 16.27 23.96
N SER A 127 1.70 17.06 24.78
CA SER A 127 0.80 16.54 25.80
C SER A 127 -0.43 15.88 25.19
N LEU A 128 -1.05 14.96 25.92
CA LEU A 128 -2.29 14.30 25.48
C LEU A 128 -3.39 15.32 25.17
N LYS A 129 -3.50 16.38 25.99
CA LYS A 129 -4.49 17.46 25.81
C LYS A 129 -4.27 18.19 24.47
N GLU A 130 -3.05 18.62 24.21
CA GLU A 130 -2.68 19.32 22.98
C GLU A 130 -2.89 18.41 21.74
N ALA A 131 -2.50 17.15 21.84
CA ALA A 131 -2.68 16.17 20.77
C ALA A 131 -4.18 15.93 20.48
N THR A 132 -5.02 15.84 21.52
CA THR A 132 -6.47 15.69 21.35
C THR A 132 -7.08 16.92 20.71
N GLN A 133 -6.72 18.12 21.19
CA GLN A 133 -7.22 19.37 20.61
C GLN A 133 -6.80 19.52 19.13
N PHE A 134 -5.56 19.19 18.82
CA PHE A 134 -5.06 19.15 17.44
C PHE A 134 -5.88 18.19 16.56
N ARG A 135 -6.09 16.95 17.03
CA ARG A 135 -6.89 15.97 16.29
C ARG A 135 -8.31 16.48 16.03
N VAL A 136 -8.98 17.03 17.01
CA VAL A 136 -10.34 17.55 16.87
C VAL A 136 -10.40 18.67 15.84
N ARG A 137 -9.47 19.64 15.88
CA ARG A 137 -9.43 20.75 14.93
C ARG A 137 -9.17 20.27 13.48
N VAL A 138 -8.21 19.37 13.31
CA VAL A 138 -7.83 18.88 11.99
C VAL A 138 -8.90 17.95 11.42
N SER A 139 -9.41 17.00 12.22
CA SER A 139 -10.46 16.07 11.77
C SER A 139 -11.77 16.80 11.43
N GLY A 140 -12.10 17.89 12.13
CA GLY A 140 -13.27 18.71 11.83
C GLY A 140 -13.22 19.41 10.46
N GLN A 141 -12.06 19.47 9.82
CA GLN A 141 -11.87 20.08 8.47
C GLN A 141 -11.72 19.04 7.36
N LEU A 142 -11.76 17.75 7.71
CA LEU A 142 -11.54 16.64 6.80
C LEU A 142 -12.79 15.75 6.70
N PRO A 143 -12.95 15.00 5.61
CA PRO A 143 -13.97 13.96 5.52
C PRO A 143 -13.79 12.91 6.63
N GLU A 144 -14.90 12.33 7.12
CA GLU A 144 -14.90 11.25 8.15
C GLU A 144 -13.99 10.08 7.82
N LYS A 145 -13.74 9.87 6.54
CA LYS A 145 -12.84 8.82 6.04
C LYS A 145 -11.37 9.02 6.43
N ALA A 146 -10.96 10.22 6.82
CA ALA A 146 -9.57 10.52 7.22
C ALA A 146 -9.43 10.42 8.74
N ASP A 147 -8.73 9.38 9.21
CA ASP A 147 -8.38 9.25 10.64
C ASP A 147 -7.00 9.84 10.91
N ILE A 148 -6.96 10.86 11.78
CA ILE A 148 -5.74 11.57 12.15
C ILE A 148 -5.24 11.04 13.49
N GLN A 149 -4.01 10.54 13.51
CA GLN A 149 -3.34 10.08 14.72
C GLN A 149 -2.09 10.93 15.01
N VAL A 150 -1.76 11.12 16.29
CA VAL A 150 -0.53 11.81 16.72
C VAL A 150 0.47 10.77 17.22
N PHE A 151 1.54 10.57 16.48
CA PHE A 151 2.56 9.53 16.72
C PHE A 151 3.12 9.58 18.15
N ASN A 152 3.43 10.77 18.63
CA ASN A 152 4.15 10.97 19.90
C ASN A 152 3.42 10.37 21.12
N ILE A 153 2.08 10.38 21.10
CA ILE A 153 1.23 9.89 22.20
C ILE A 153 0.71 8.44 21.98
N LEU A 154 1.00 7.82 20.84
CA LEU A 154 0.52 6.46 20.57
C LEU A 154 1.20 5.43 21.47
N PRO A 155 0.50 4.32 21.79
CA PRO A 155 1.11 3.17 22.44
C PRO A 155 2.27 2.60 21.61
N GLN A 156 3.28 2.07 22.30
CA GLN A 156 4.49 1.55 21.63
C GLN A 156 4.22 0.50 20.56
N LYS A 157 3.23 -0.36 20.77
CA LYS A 157 2.82 -1.37 19.78
C LYS A 157 2.39 -0.73 18.46
N VAL A 158 1.58 0.34 18.54
CA VAL A 158 1.09 1.05 17.34
C VAL A 158 2.23 1.83 16.68
N LYS A 159 3.11 2.46 17.47
CA LYS A 159 4.33 3.12 16.95
C LYS A 159 5.19 2.15 16.15
N LEU A 160 5.34 0.92 16.65
CA LEU A 160 6.10 -0.12 15.97
C LEU A 160 5.47 -0.54 14.64
N GLU A 161 4.14 -0.72 14.60
CA GLU A 161 3.42 -1.05 13.37
C GLU A 161 3.58 0.05 12.32
N ILE A 162 3.41 1.32 12.71
CA ILE A 162 3.63 2.47 11.82
C ILE A 162 5.09 2.51 11.34
N ALA A 163 6.06 2.31 12.23
CA ALA A 163 7.48 2.33 11.86
C ALA A 163 7.82 1.23 10.84
N ARG A 164 7.18 0.06 10.92
CA ARG A 164 7.40 -1.06 10.00
C ARG A 164 6.87 -0.79 8.61
N ASN A 165 5.69 -0.18 8.54
CA ASN A 165 4.98 -0.04 7.29
C ASN A 165 4.22 1.28 7.22
N HIS A 166 4.83 2.24 6.53
CA HIS A 166 4.26 3.54 6.27
C HIS A 166 4.75 4.11 4.95
N ARG A 167 4.00 5.08 4.43
CA ARG A 167 4.42 5.92 3.30
C ARG A 167 4.51 7.36 3.76
N ILE A 168 5.58 8.05 3.37
CA ILE A 168 5.77 9.45 3.72
C ILE A 168 4.87 10.30 2.81
N ILE A 169 3.98 11.10 3.41
CA ILE A 169 3.20 12.13 2.72
C ILE A 169 3.96 13.46 2.74
N TYR A 170 4.51 13.82 3.91
CA TYR A 170 5.28 15.02 4.11
C TYR A 170 6.48 14.75 5.03
N LYS A 171 7.58 15.41 4.77
CA LYS A 171 8.76 15.41 5.64
C LYS A 171 9.37 16.82 5.75
N ALA A 172 9.63 17.26 6.95
CA ALA A 172 10.37 18.49 7.19
C ALA A 172 11.87 18.33 6.87
N PRO A 173 12.59 19.40 6.61
CA PRO A 173 14.05 19.37 6.49
C PRO A 173 14.71 18.69 7.68
N GLY A 174 15.66 17.79 7.41
CA GLY A 174 16.36 17.00 8.42
C GLY A 174 15.60 15.78 8.96
N TYR A 175 14.44 15.42 8.40
CA TYR A 175 13.79 14.16 8.72
C TYR A 175 14.49 12.99 8.01
N ASP A 176 14.99 12.07 8.81
CA ASP A 176 15.59 10.81 8.35
C ASP A 176 14.65 9.65 8.65
N ASN A 177 14.08 9.06 7.58
CA ASN A 177 13.14 7.96 7.70
C ASN A 177 13.83 6.64 8.10
N ILE A 178 15.07 6.43 7.69
CA ILE A 178 15.81 5.22 8.03
C ILE A 178 16.08 5.22 9.53
N ASN A 179 16.55 6.34 10.06
CA ASN A 179 16.80 6.49 11.49
C ASN A 179 15.50 6.41 12.30
N PHE A 180 14.41 7.03 11.84
CA PHE A 180 13.08 6.89 12.44
C PHE A 180 12.67 5.42 12.55
N THR A 181 12.67 4.71 11.44
CA THR A 181 12.31 3.28 11.38
C THR A 181 13.21 2.43 12.26
N ALA A 182 14.54 2.62 12.17
CA ALA A 182 15.52 1.86 12.94
C ALA A 182 15.37 2.06 14.45
N THR A 183 15.06 3.27 14.90
CA THR A 183 14.84 3.58 16.32
C THR A 183 13.74 2.71 16.91
N TYR A 184 12.58 2.65 16.25
CA TYR A 184 11.45 1.88 16.77
C TYR A 184 11.58 0.37 16.54
N LEU A 185 12.27 -0.08 15.49
CA LEU A 185 12.50 -1.51 15.25
C LEU A 185 13.54 -2.10 16.22
N LYS A 186 14.53 -1.35 16.67
CA LYS A 186 15.49 -1.80 17.71
C LYS A 186 14.78 -2.14 19.02
N ASP A 187 13.77 -1.39 19.38
CA ASP A 187 12.97 -1.62 20.59
C ASP A 187 12.17 -2.94 20.53
N GLN A 188 11.91 -3.46 19.35
CA GLN A 188 11.20 -4.74 19.19
C GLN A 188 11.90 -5.91 19.88
N GLY A 189 13.22 -6.01 19.76
CA GLY A 189 13.99 -7.06 20.42
C GLY A 189 13.90 -7.00 21.95
N TYR A 190 13.81 -5.81 22.50
CA TYR A 190 13.62 -5.59 23.94
C TYR A 190 12.22 -6.03 24.39
N PHE A 191 11.18 -5.69 23.65
CA PHE A 191 9.80 -6.07 23.97
C PHE A 191 9.54 -7.57 23.81
N ILE A 192 10.16 -8.22 22.81
CA ILE A 192 10.08 -9.68 22.66
C ILE A 192 10.68 -10.35 23.89
N ARG A 193 11.87 -9.92 24.34
CA ARG A 193 12.54 -10.47 25.54
C ARG A 193 11.74 -10.20 26.83
N LEU A 194 11.18 -8.99 26.99
CA LEU A 194 10.32 -8.71 28.13
C LEU A 194 9.06 -9.59 28.14
N ARG A 195 8.48 -9.83 26.98
CA ARG A 195 7.31 -10.70 26.84
C ARG A 195 7.65 -12.17 27.12
N GLU A 196 8.83 -12.63 26.73
CA GLU A 196 9.34 -13.96 27.07
C GLU A 196 9.64 -14.09 28.59
N ILE A 197 10.17 -13.04 29.21
CA ILE A 197 10.53 -13.03 30.63
C ILE A 197 9.29 -12.80 31.54
N PHE A 198 8.37 -11.92 31.13
CA PHE A 198 7.24 -11.48 31.98
C PHE A 198 5.86 -11.85 31.44
N GLY A 199 5.72 -12.31 30.20
CA GLY A 199 4.47 -12.49 29.47
C GLY A 199 3.81 -13.86 29.57
N ALA A 200 4.21 -14.69 30.52
CA ALA A 200 3.58 -16.00 30.76
C ALA A 200 2.40 -15.94 31.76
N LYS A 201 1.90 -14.74 32.10
CA LYS A 201 0.73 -14.62 32.99
C LYS A 201 -0.08 -13.35 32.62
N ALA A 202 -1.02 -13.50 31.72
CA ALA A 202 -2.31 -12.79 31.75
C ALA A 202 -3.24 -13.45 30.71
#